data_cc7f3dfbdb1b9646f20b828995b34099
#
_entry.id   cc7f3dfbdb1b9646f20b828995b34099
#
_cell.length_a   1.000
_cell.length_b   1.000
_cell.length_c   1.000
_cell.angle_alpha   90.00
_cell.angle_beta   90.00
_cell.angle_gamma   90.00
#
_symmetry.space_group_name_H-M   'P 1'
#
loop_
_entity.id
_entity.type
_entity.pdbx_description
1 polymer ?
#
loop_
_entity_poly.entity_id
_entity_poly.type
_entity_poly.pdbx_seq_one_letter_code
_entity_poly.pdbx_strand_id
1 'polypeptide(L)'
;DIYTLSLHDALPICNHGGTKNYVFSTHDTHSELCDAIRIAKGYRKEKWGYFLRAESFYNVATQEEEYADITHPSAKYHEKSHGESFLALAQNNMNPNGLYLFDEPEAALSPQRQLTLLMQIYSCAKEGAQFIIVTHSPILLGIPDADIYCFDNGRIHLCEYEDTESYQVTE
;
A
#
# COMPACT_ATOMS: atom_id res chain seq x y z
N ASP A 1 -0.09 -5.07 -12.92
CA ASP A 1 0.37 -6.22 -12.11
C ASP A 1 0.16 -5.87 -10.65
N ILE A 2 -0.49 -6.75 -9.89
CA ILE A 2 -0.71 -6.59 -8.44
C ILE A 2 0.09 -7.70 -7.76
N TYR A 3 0.99 -7.32 -6.87
CA TYR A 3 1.84 -8.25 -6.13
C TYR A 3 1.56 -8.11 -4.65
N THR A 4 1.36 -9.23 -3.98
CA THR A 4 1.22 -9.27 -2.52
C THR A 4 2.52 -9.83 -1.92
N LEU A 5 3.20 -9.00 -1.14
CA LEU A 5 4.49 -9.33 -0.55
C LEU A 5 4.45 -9.10 0.96
N SER A 6 4.85 -10.08 1.76
CA SER A 6 5.19 -9.84 3.16
C SER A 6 6.63 -9.31 3.23
N LEU A 7 6.80 -7.99 3.20
CA LEU A 7 8.09 -7.32 3.08
C LEU A 7 8.29 -6.31 4.21
N HIS A 8 8.36 -6.77 5.47
CA HIS A 8 8.68 -5.88 6.58
C HIS A 8 10.05 -5.20 6.47
N ASP A 9 10.96 -5.71 5.63
CA ASP A 9 12.37 -5.28 5.64
C ASP A 9 12.95 -4.92 4.26
N ALA A 10 12.17 -4.92 3.19
CA ALA A 10 12.75 -4.99 1.84
C ALA A 10 12.85 -3.67 1.06
N LEU A 11 12.23 -2.59 1.50
CA LEU A 11 12.26 -1.35 0.72
C LEU A 11 12.78 -0.17 1.54
N PRO A 12 13.80 0.56 1.04
CA PRO A 12 14.25 1.83 1.62
C PRO A 12 13.22 2.92 1.29
N ILE A 13 12.01 2.73 1.77
CA ILE A 13 10.93 3.69 1.64
C ILE A 13 10.82 4.39 2.99
N CYS A 14 10.55 5.69 2.95
CA CYS A 14 10.36 6.48 4.15
C CYS A 14 9.48 5.72 5.15
N ASN A 15 9.96 5.52 6.37
CA ASN A 15 9.30 4.74 7.42
C ASN A 15 7.87 5.20 7.74
N HIS A 16 7.45 6.36 7.23
CA HIS A 16 6.17 7.00 7.53
C HIS A 16 5.16 6.97 6.38
N GLY A 17 5.57 6.55 5.16
CA GLY A 17 4.67 6.54 4.00
C GLY A 17 4.57 7.90 3.28
N GLY A 18 3.63 8.01 2.35
CA GLY A 18 3.42 9.18 1.51
C GLY A 18 4.19 9.16 0.19
N THR A 19 4.41 10.31 -0.40
CA THR A 19 5.20 10.47 -1.62
C THR A 19 6.67 10.73 -1.30
N LYS A 20 7.54 10.59 -2.31
CA LYS A 20 8.96 10.95 -2.21
C LYS A 20 9.24 12.41 -1.84
N ASN A 21 8.24 13.27 -1.88
CA ASN A 21 8.36 14.70 -1.57
C ASN A 21 8.18 14.99 -0.07
N TYR A 22 7.69 14.01 0.71
CA TYR A 22 7.56 14.17 2.16
C TYR A 22 8.91 13.95 2.83
N VAL A 23 9.30 14.89 3.70
CA VAL A 23 10.53 14.82 4.48
C VAL A 23 10.15 14.56 5.93
N PHE A 24 10.50 13.37 6.43
CA PHE A 24 10.34 13.03 7.83
C PHE A 24 11.73 12.91 8.47
N SER A 25 11.89 13.44 9.69
CA SER A 25 13.08 13.17 10.50
C SER A 25 12.91 11.82 11.20
N THR A 26 13.55 10.78 10.69
CA THR A 26 13.53 9.44 11.28
C THR A 26 14.89 9.07 11.85
N HIS A 27 14.89 8.27 12.93
CA HIS A 27 16.08 7.54 13.32
C HIS A 27 16.35 6.46 12.27
N ASP A 28 17.60 6.34 11.82
CA ASP A 28 18.03 5.33 10.85
C ASP A 28 17.84 3.92 11.43
N THR A 29 16.77 3.26 10.98
CA THR A 29 16.52 1.83 11.20
C THR A 29 16.47 1.11 9.85
N HIS A 30 17.52 1.29 9.04
CA HIS A 30 17.59 0.64 7.74
C HIS A 30 18.04 -0.81 7.89
N SER A 31 17.28 -1.73 7.30
CA SER A 31 17.73 -3.10 7.10
C SER A 31 18.83 -3.14 6.03
N GLU A 32 19.85 -3.97 6.21
CA GLU A 32 20.87 -4.25 5.17
C GLU A 32 20.27 -4.88 3.90
N LEU A 33 19.01 -5.31 3.95
CA LEU A 33 18.29 -5.88 2.82
C LEU A 33 18.18 -4.92 1.63
N CYS A 34 18.10 -3.60 1.88
CA CYS A 34 18.05 -2.60 0.81
C CYS A 34 19.28 -2.65 -0.11
N ASP A 35 20.45 -3.04 0.41
CA ASP A 35 21.69 -3.17 -0.37
C ASP A 35 21.70 -4.41 -1.26
N ALA A 36 20.89 -5.41 -0.92
CA ALA A 36 20.75 -6.65 -1.67
C ALA A 36 19.65 -6.60 -2.75
N ILE A 37 18.72 -5.64 -2.66
CA ILE A 37 17.61 -5.52 -3.60
C ILE A 37 18.08 -4.87 -4.90
N ARG A 38 17.77 -5.52 -6.03
CA ARG A 38 17.97 -4.98 -7.38
C ARG A 38 16.62 -4.74 -8.03
N ILE A 39 16.36 -3.48 -8.40
CA ILE A 39 15.13 -3.09 -9.09
C ILE A 39 15.37 -3.07 -10.59
N ALA A 40 14.69 -3.94 -11.33
CA ALA A 40 14.62 -3.89 -12.78
C ALA A 40 13.40 -3.05 -13.19
N LYS A 41 13.63 -1.87 -13.75
CA LYS A 41 12.56 -0.99 -14.20
C LYS A 41 12.14 -1.34 -15.62
N GLY A 42 10.83 -1.44 -15.86
CA GLY A 42 10.26 -1.55 -17.19
C GLY A 42 10.49 -0.28 -18.04
N TYR A 43 10.06 -0.31 -19.30
CA TYR A 43 10.17 0.83 -20.21
C TYR A 43 9.17 1.97 -19.90
N ARG A 44 8.09 1.67 -19.21
CA ARG A 44 7.14 2.67 -18.72
C ARG A 44 7.72 3.34 -17.48
N LYS A 45 7.75 4.68 -17.48
CA LYS A 45 8.10 5.46 -16.29
C LYS A 45 6.80 5.81 -15.58
N GLU A 46 6.66 5.35 -14.37
CA GLU A 46 5.60 5.77 -13.47
C GLU A 46 5.75 7.28 -13.23
N LYS A 47 4.67 8.00 -13.42
CA LYS A 47 4.63 9.46 -13.19
C LYS A 47 4.35 9.80 -11.75
N TRP A 48 3.76 8.87 -11.01
CA TRP A 48 3.31 9.02 -9.66
C TRP A 48 3.65 7.78 -8.84
N GLY A 49 3.95 7.94 -7.58
CA GLY A 49 4.17 6.83 -6.65
C GLY A 49 3.73 7.22 -5.24
N TYR A 50 3.10 6.29 -4.55
CA TYR A 50 2.63 6.51 -3.19
C TYR A 50 2.88 5.26 -2.33
N PHE A 51 3.38 5.50 -1.12
CA PHE A 51 3.53 4.49 -0.09
C PHE A 51 2.54 4.75 1.04
N LEU A 52 1.74 3.75 1.39
CA LEU A 52 0.75 3.83 2.44
C LEU A 52 0.96 2.69 3.42
N ARG A 53 1.18 3.07 4.68
CA ARG A 53 1.36 2.16 5.80
C ARG A 53 0.34 2.48 6.88
N ALA A 54 -0.42 1.48 7.36
CA ALA A 54 -1.48 1.70 8.34
C ALA A 54 -0.95 2.31 9.65
N GLU A 55 0.20 1.84 10.14
CA GLU A 55 0.82 2.35 11.38
C GLU A 55 1.22 3.83 11.30
N SER A 56 1.65 4.29 10.13
CA SER A 56 2.16 5.66 9.93
C SER A 56 1.11 6.61 9.36
N PHE A 57 -0.11 6.13 9.17
CA PHE A 57 -1.19 6.88 8.53
C PHE A 57 -1.40 8.29 9.11
N TYR A 58 -1.40 8.43 10.43
CA TYR A 58 -1.62 9.73 11.07
C TYR A 58 -0.54 10.75 10.74
N ASN A 59 0.71 10.32 10.66
CA ASN A 59 1.82 11.21 10.31
C ASN A 59 1.68 11.71 8.87
N VAL A 60 1.27 10.83 7.96
CA VAL A 60 1.05 11.18 6.54
C VAL A 60 -0.14 12.11 6.39
N ALA A 61 -1.26 11.81 7.06
CA ALA A 61 -2.46 12.63 7.03
C ALA A 61 -2.20 14.06 7.57
N THR A 62 -1.43 14.17 8.66
CA THR A 62 -1.03 15.47 9.22
C THR A 62 -0.18 16.25 8.22
N GLN A 63 0.81 15.60 7.59
CA GLN A 63 1.65 16.26 6.60
C GLN A 63 0.87 16.72 5.38
N GLU A 64 -0.08 15.93 4.87
CA GLU A 64 -0.94 16.35 3.77
C GLU A 64 -1.82 17.54 4.14
N GLU A 65 -2.31 17.59 5.37
CA GLU A 65 -3.08 18.74 5.84
C GLU A 65 -2.21 20.00 6.02
N GLU A 66 -0.98 19.87 6.48
CA GLU A 66 -0.03 20.97 6.61
C GLU A 66 0.42 21.54 5.24
N TYR A 67 0.52 20.71 4.22
CA TYR A 67 0.84 21.12 2.86
C TYR A 67 -0.38 21.61 2.06
N ALA A 68 -1.58 21.55 2.65
CA ALA A 68 -2.78 22.04 2.00
C ALA A 68 -2.72 23.57 1.81
N ASP A 69 -3.08 24.01 0.62
CA ASP A 69 -3.15 25.42 0.25
C ASP A 69 -4.47 25.73 -0.50
N ILE A 70 -4.60 26.97 -1.04
CA ILE A 70 -5.80 27.40 -1.78
C ILE A 70 -6.02 26.55 -3.05
N THR A 71 -4.97 26.00 -3.64
CA THR A 71 -5.03 25.17 -4.85
C THR A 71 -5.29 23.70 -4.54
N HIS A 72 -4.90 23.26 -3.34
CA HIS A 72 -5.07 21.90 -2.83
C HIS A 72 -5.68 21.98 -1.43
N PRO A 73 -7.01 22.09 -1.31
CA PRO A 73 -7.67 22.24 -0.01
C PRO A 73 -7.49 20.97 0.84
N SER A 74 -7.37 21.14 2.16
CA SER A 74 -7.29 20.04 3.11
C SER A 74 -8.45 19.07 2.98
N ALA A 75 -8.15 17.77 2.96
CA ALA A 75 -9.18 16.72 2.98
C ALA A 75 -9.79 16.49 4.37
N LYS A 76 -9.32 17.24 5.40
CA LYS A 76 -9.82 17.19 6.79
C LYS A 76 -9.86 15.78 7.35
N TYR A 77 -8.77 15.08 7.23
CA TYR A 77 -8.67 13.67 7.68
C TYR A 77 -8.94 13.50 9.17
N HIS A 78 -8.54 14.46 10.01
CA HIS A 78 -8.75 14.43 11.46
C HIS A 78 -10.22 14.65 11.89
N GLU A 79 -11.08 15.15 11.00
CA GLU A 79 -12.51 15.29 11.28
C GLU A 79 -13.32 14.01 11.01
N LYS A 80 -12.72 12.98 10.42
CA LYS A 80 -13.35 11.70 10.03
C LYS A 80 -12.97 10.58 11.00
N SER A 81 -13.68 9.45 10.94
CA SER A 81 -13.24 8.25 11.63
C SER A 81 -11.93 7.71 11.02
N HIS A 82 -11.10 7.04 11.82
CA HIS A 82 -9.79 6.51 11.40
C HIS A 82 -9.86 5.77 10.05
N GLY A 83 -10.75 4.81 9.91
CA GLY A 83 -10.88 4.04 8.66
C GLY A 83 -11.45 4.84 7.48
N GLU A 84 -12.26 5.89 7.72
CA GLU A 84 -12.72 6.78 6.65
C GLU A 84 -11.61 7.69 6.15
N SER A 85 -10.81 8.21 7.07
CA SER A 85 -9.67 9.04 6.74
C SER A 85 -8.61 8.25 5.97
N PHE A 86 -8.31 7.03 6.40
CA PHE A 86 -7.39 6.13 5.71
C PHE A 86 -7.86 5.84 4.28
N LEU A 87 -9.13 5.48 4.12
CA LEU A 87 -9.70 5.19 2.80
C LEU A 87 -9.70 6.43 1.91
N ALA A 88 -10.05 7.60 2.45
CA ALA A 88 -10.02 8.87 1.72
C ALA A 88 -8.59 9.24 1.28
N LEU A 89 -7.59 9.04 2.16
CA LEU A 89 -6.19 9.26 1.81
C LEU A 89 -5.74 8.36 0.66
N ALA A 90 -6.06 7.06 0.74
CA ALA A 90 -5.77 6.12 -0.32
C ALA A 90 -6.42 6.55 -1.65
N GLN A 91 -7.71 6.89 -1.61
CA GLN A 91 -8.48 7.33 -2.80
C GLN A 91 -7.91 8.59 -3.45
N ASN A 92 -7.60 9.60 -2.65
CA ASN A 92 -7.10 10.89 -3.15
C ASN A 92 -5.72 10.76 -3.82
N ASN A 93 -4.96 9.74 -3.44
CA ASN A 93 -3.60 9.52 -3.95
C ASN A 93 -3.51 8.44 -5.03
N MET A 94 -4.61 7.73 -5.34
CA MET A 94 -4.64 6.75 -6.42
C MET A 94 -4.95 7.40 -7.77
N ASN A 95 -4.01 7.24 -8.71
CA ASN A 95 -4.12 7.75 -10.09
C ASN A 95 -3.76 6.64 -11.08
N PRO A 96 -4.33 6.65 -12.28
CA PRO A 96 -3.92 5.75 -13.35
C PRO A 96 -2.41 5.85 -13.64
N ASN A 97 -1.80 4.73 -14.00
CA ASN A 97 -0.36 4.64 -14.31
C ASN A 97 0.58 5.02 -13.15
N GLY A 98 0.12 4.93 -11.90
CA GLY A 98 0.94 5.08 -10.70
C GLY A 98 1.54 3.77 -10.21
N LEU A 99 2.53 3.87 -9.30
CA LEU A 99 3.06 2.76 -8.52
C LEU A 99 2.69 2.94 -7.05
N TYR A 100 2.03 1.96 -6.48
CA TYR A 100 1.51 2.00 -5.12
C TYR A 100 2.07 0.85 -4.30
N LEU A 101 2.55 1.19 -3.11
CA LEU A 101 2.99 0.22 -2.12
C LEU A 101 2.10 0.37 -0.89
N PHE A 102 1.35 -0.68 -0.56
CA PHE A 102 0.49 -0.70 0.61
C PHE A 102 0.98 -1.74 1.61
N ASP A 103 1.18 -1.32 2.84
CA ASP A 103 1.69 -2.16 3.92
C ASP A 103 0.59 -2.29 5.00
N GLU A 104 0.03 -3.49 5.10
CA GLU A 104 -1.05 -3.88 6.01
C GLU A 104 -2.24 -2.90 6.06
N PRO A 105 -2.79 -2.49 4.90
CA PRO A 105 -3.86 -1.50 4.89
C PRO A 105 -5.12 -1.95 5.64
N GLU A 106 -5.32 -3.25 5.81
CA GLU A 106 -6.41 -3.83 6.59
C GLU A 106 -6.39 -3.43 8.07
N ALA A 107 -5.23 -3.15 8.66
CA ALA A 107 -5.11 -2.81 10.08
C ALA A 107 -5.88 -1.52 10.45
N ALA A 108 -6.09 -0.62 9.48
CA ALA A 108 -6.88 0.59 9.65
C ALA A 108 -8.35 0.45 9.18
N LEU A 109 -8.75 -0.69 8.60
CA LEU A 109 -10.00 -0.83 7.86
C LEU A 109 -10.91 -1.94 8.42
N SER A 110 -12.20 -1.62 8.57
CA SER A 110 -13.22 -2.65 8.76
C SER A 110 -13.36 -3.52 7.49
N PRO A 111 -13.87 -4.77 7.59
CA PRO A 111 -14.06 -5.64 6.44
C PRO A 111 -14.81 -4.99 5.27
N GLN A 112 -15.85 -4.20 5.57
CA GLN A 112 -16.61 -3.47 4.56
C GLN A 112 -15.75 -2.42 3.83
N ARG A 113 -14.84 -1.75 4.55
CA ARG A 113 -13.92 -0.77 3.94
C ARG A 113 -12.79 -1.44 3.18
N GLN A 114 -12.36 -2.62 3.59
CA GLN A 114 -11.42 -3.43 2.81
C GLN A 114 -11.99 -3.81 1.44
N LEU A 115 -13.27 -4.19 1.37
CA LEU A 115 -13.95 -4.44 0.08
C LEU A 115 -13.99 -3.16 -0.79
N THR A 116 -14.24 -2.00 -0.18
CA THR A 116 -14.22 -0.73 -0.92
C THR A 116 -12.82 -0.44 -1.47
N LEU A 117 -11.77 -0.63 -0.66
CA LEU A 117 -10.39 -0.45 -1.08
C LEU A 117 -10.02 -1.44 -2.21
N LEU A 118 -10.41 -2.71 -2.07
CA LEU A 118 -10.21 -3.74 -3.10
C LEU A 118 -10.77 -3.31 -4.45
N MET A 119 -12.03 -2.85 -4.48
CA MET A 119 -12.67 -2.40 -5.72
C MET A 119 -11.94 -1.22 -6.36
N GLN A 120 -11.42 -0.31 -5.55
CA GLN A 120 -10.67 0.85 -6.03
C GLN A 120 -9.30 0.45 -6.60
N ILE A 121 -8.56 -0.42 -5.89
CA ILE A 121 -7.29 -0.99 -6.35
C ILE A 121 -7.51 -1.68 -7.71
N TYR A 122 -8.51 -2.55 -7.79
CA TYR A 122 -8.82 -3.27 -9.01
C TYR A 122 -9.15 -2.33 -10.18
N SER A 123 -10.00 -1.33 -9.94
CA SER A 123 -10.36 -0.34 -10.96
C SER A 123 -9.14 0.45 -11.44
N CYS A 124 -8.32 0.95 -10.51
CA CYS A 124 -7.13 1.72 -10.83
C CYS A 124 -6.05 0.86 -11.55
N ALA A 125 -5.91 -0.41 -11.18
CA ALA A 125 -5.02 -1.34 -11.87
C ALA A 125 -5.46 -1.61 -13.32
N LYS A 126 -6.77 -1.73 -13.59
CA LYS A 126 -7.30 -1.82 -14.97
C LYS A 126 -7.01 -0.58 -15.81
N GLU A 127 -6.81 0.57 -15.17
CA GLU A 127 -6.40 1.82 -15.82
C GLU A 127 -4.87 1.98 -15.94
N GLY A 128 -4.11 0.93 -15.59
CA GLY A 128 -2.67 0.84 -15.81
C GLY A 128 -1.79 1.17 -14.59
N ALA A 129 -2.37 1.33 -13.41
CA ALA A 129 -1.61 1.43 -12.16
C ALA A 129 -1.01 0.07 -11.77
N GLN A 130 0.11 0.12 -11.05
CA GLN A 130 0.75 -1.06 -10.45
C GLN A 130 0.65 -0.97 -8.93
N PHE A 131 0.27 -2.09 -8.31
CA PHE A 131 0.20 -2.21 -6.86
C PHE A 131 1.13 -3.31 -6.36
N ILE A 132 1.80 -3.04 -5.24
CA ILE A 132 2.49 -4.02 -4.42
C ILE A 132 1.87 -3.90 -3.03
N ILE A 133 1.21 -4.97 -2.57
CA ILE A 133 0.43 -4.95 -1.35
C ILE A 133 0.94 -6.04 -0.41
N VAL A 134 1.33 -5.65 0.79
CA VAL A 134 1.60 -6.56 1.89
C VAL A 134 0.33 -6.66 2.72
N THR A 135 -0.22 -7.85 2.88
CA THR A 135 -1.47 -8.04 3.62
C THR A 135 -1.61 -9.45 4.16
N HIS A 136 -2.32 -9.57 5.28
CA HIS A 136 -2.81 -10.82 5.84
C HIS A 136 -4.34 -10.97 5.69
N SER A 137 -4.99 -9.98 5.07
CA SER A 137 -6.44 -10.00 4.89
C SER A 137 -6.88 -10.96 3.79
N PRO A 138 -7.73 -11.95 4.08
CA PRO A 138 -8.32 -12.80 3.05
C PRO A 138 -9.15 -11.99 2.03
N ILE A 139 -9.69 -10.83 2.44
CA ILE A 139 -10.44 -9.95 1.54
C ILE A 139 -9.50 -9.33 0.49
N LEU A 140 -8.37 -8.77 0.91
CA LEU A 140 -7.44 -8.11 0.00
C LEU A 140 -6.64 -9.11 -0.84
N LEU A 141 -6.35 -10.30 -0.30
CA LEU A 141 -5.77 -11.40 -1.09
C LEU A 141 -6.71 -11.85 -2.22
N GLY A 142 -8.03 -11.68 -2.07
CA GLY A 142 -9.03 -11.99 -3.07
C GLY A 142 -9.16 -10.96 -4.22
N ILE A 143 -8.20 -10.04 -4.42
CA ILE A 143 -8.21 -9.12 -5.57
C ILE A 143 -8.11 -9.93 -6.87
N PRO A 144 -9.06 -9.78 -7.81
CA PRO A 144 -9.03 -10.53 -9.07
C PRO A 144 -7.77 -10.23 -9.90
N ASP A 145 -7.26 -11.25 -10.58
CA ASP A 145 -6.08 -11.16 -11.45
C ASP A 145 -4.79 -10.71 -10.73
N ALA A 146 -4.70 -10.85 -9.39
CA ALA A 146 -3.50 -10.57 -8.62
C ALA A 146 -2.56 -11.78 -8.58
N ASP A 147 -1.25 -11.53 -8.73
CA ASP A 147 -0.22 -12.52 -8.43
C ASP A 147 0.06 -12.52 -6.92
N ILE A 148 -0.17 -13.65 -6.25
CA ILE A 148 0.06 -13.80 -4.81
C ILE A 148 1.40 -14.48 -4.59
N TYR A 149 2.29 -13.83 -3.85
CA TYR A 149 3.59 -14.38 -3.44
C TYR A 149 3.58 -14.71 -1.96
N CYS A 150 3.74 -15.99 -1.63
CA CYS A 150 3.87 -16.47 -0.26
C CYS A 150 5.35 -16.52 0.15
N PHE A 151 5.60 -16.10 1.40
CA PHE A 151 6.92 -16.09 2.03
C PHE A 151 6.92 -17.09 3.19
N ASP A 152 7.28 -18.30 2.92
CA ASP A 152 7.37 -19.33 3.94
C ASP A 152 8.65 -20.16 3.82
N ASN A 153 9.05 -20.81 4.90
CA ASN A 153 10.21 -21.70 4.93
C ASN A 153 11.49 -21.11 4.28
N GLY A 154 11.66 -19.77 4.32
CA GLY A 154 12.79 -19.07 3.73
C GLY A 154 12.75 -19.03 2.19
N ARG A 155 11.61 -19.23 1.57
CA ARG A 155 11.40 -19.18 0.12
C ARG A 155 10.26 -18.25 -0.25
N ILE A 156 10.35 -17.71 -1.46
CA ILE A 156 9.29 -16.92 -2.08
C ILE A 156 8.73 -17.76 -3.23
N HIS A 157 7.43 -17.98 -3.25
CA HIS A 157 6.78 -18.72 -4.32
C HIS A 157 5.41 -18.16 -4.65
N LEU A 158 4.99 -18.32 -5.88
CA LEU A 158 3.64 -17.99 -6.33
C LEU A 158 2.65 -19.01 -5.76
N CYS A 159 1.51 -18.56 -5.27
CA CYS A 159 0.45 -19.42 -4.75
C CYS A 159 -0.93 -18.98 -5.27
N GLU A 160 -1.85 -19.93 -5.29
CA GLU A 160 -3.27 -19.64 -5.56
C GLU A 160 -3.93 -19.08 -4.30
N TYR A 161 -5.02 -18.34 -4.46
CA TYR A 161 -5.73 -17.71 -3.34
C TYR A 161 -6.18 -18.74 -2.29
N GLU A 162 -6.70 -19.89 -2.74
CA GLU A 162 -7.20 -20.98 -1.90
C GLU A 162 -6.08 -21.69 -1.12
N ASP A 163 -4.83 -21.58 -1.56
CA ASP A 163 -3.67 -22.18 -0.90
C ASP A 163 -3.09 -21.27 0.19
N THR A 164 -3.58 -20.03 0.31
CA THR A 164 -3.10 -19.10 1.32
C THR A 164 -3.59 -19.48 2.72
N GLU A 165 -2.73 -19.31 3.73
CA GLU A 165 -3.09 -19.56 5.13
C GLU A 165 -4.31 -18.74 5.56
N SER A 166 -4.40 -17.49 5.10
CA SER A 166 -5.51 -16.59 5.41
C SER A 166 -6.85 -17.11 4.87
N TYR A 167 -6.87 -17.76 3.71
CA TYR A 167 -8.08 -18.38 3.17
C TYR A 167 -8.45 -19.62 3.98
N GLN A 168 -7.51 -20.53 4.25
CA GLN A 168 -7.76 -21.79 4.94
C GLN A 168 -8.29 -21.62 6.37
N VAL A 169 -7.94 -20.51 7.03
CA VAL A 169 -8.42 -20.19 8.39
C VAL A 169 -9.85 -19.63 8.38
N THR A 170 -10.31 -19.07 7.24
CA THR A 170 -11.64 -18.43 7.14
C THR A 170 -12.72 -19.35 6.55
N GLU A 171 -12.38 -20.52 6.07
CA GLU A 171 -13.30 -21.55 5.59
C GLU A 171 -13.84 -22.44 6.75
#